data_df63e4f3d7aee1294ac3aca8d58ea4ab
#
_entry.id   df63e4f3d7aee1294ac3aca8d58ea4ab
#
_cell.length_a   1.000
_cell.length_b   1.000
_cell.length_c   1.000
_cell.angle_alpha   90.00
_cell.angle_beta   90.00
_cell.angle_gamma   90.00
#
_symmetry.space_group_name_H-M   'P 1'
#
loop_
_entity.id
_entity.type
_entity.pdbx_description
1 polymer ?
#
loop_
_entity_poly.entity_id
_entity_poly.type
_entity_poly.pdbx_seq_one_letter_code
_entity_poly.pdbx_strand_id
1 'polypeptide(L)'
;RLAVGMQWEDLAKVEQADQTVSSPECFSGGELALTFDDGPHRVYTKKLLDGLRERGVKASFFLVGENIPGNEELVRQMAKDGHLIGVHCMAHVDLARQPIEKSVEEIRETADWIEAVTGKRPEYIRPPYGSWSTELQERVSMTPVFWDVDTLDWKSRNTARIVKHICKNAAVHTVVLMHDAYQTSVDAALETIDTLTAEGYTFVTIEECLID
;
A
#
# COMPACT_ATOMS: atom_id res chain seq x y z
N ARG A 1 39.60 -33.92 5.04
CA ARG A 1 39.77 -35.40 5.28
C ARG A 1 38.58 -35.85 6.12
N LEU A 2 37.64 -36.35 5.41
CA LEU A 2 37.20 -37.72 5.16
C LEU A 2 36.02 -38.11 6.06
N ALA A 3 34.89 -38.12 5.41
CA ALA A 3 33.73 -38.90 5.78
C ALA A 3 34.07 -40.40 5.73
N VAL A 4 33.56 -41.15 6.67
CA VAL A 4 33.46 -42.59 6.57
C VAL A 4 32.04 -43.02 6.90
N GLY A 5 31.34 -43.49 5.91
CA GLY A 5 30.45 -44.62 5.90
C GLY A 5 29.30 -44.66 6.92
N MET A 6 28.20 -44.03 6.58
CA MET A 6 26.89 -44.50 7.01
C MET A 6 26.39 -45.52 5.99
N GLN A 7 26.18 -46.74 6.38
CA GLN A 7 25.57 -47.80 5.57
C GLN A 7 24.07 -47.52 5.44
N TRP A 8 23.53 -47.79 4.25
CA TRP A 8 22.13 -47.55 3.91
C TRP A 8 21.12 -48.30 4.81
N GLU A 9 21.56 -49.28 5.62
CA GLU A 9 20.76 -49.97 6.62
C GLU A 9 20.42 -49.13 7.85
N ASP A 10 21.12 -48.01 8.07
CA ASP A 10 20.84 -47.05 9.16
C ASP A 10 19.69 -46.08 8.83
N LEU A 11 19.30 -45.98 7.57
CA LEU A 11 18.18 -45.14 7.11
C LEU A 11 16.79 -45.79 7.37
N ALA A 12 16.73 -47.12 7.59
CA ALA A 12 15.50 -47.82 7.83
C ALA A 12 15.01 -47.74 9.29
N LYS A 13 15.75 -47.16 10.20
CA LYS A 13 15.40 -47.00 11.62
C LYS A 13 14.90 -45.59 12.00
N VAL A 14 14.83 -44.67 11.05
CA VAL A 14 14.34 -43.29 11.28
C VAL A 14 12.84 -43.15 10.95
N GLU A 15 12.22 -44.17 10.38
CA GLU A 15 10.80 -44.12 9.94
C GLU A 15 9.77 -44.60 10.98
N GLN A 16 10.10 -44.67 12.26
CA GLN A 16 9.11 -44.91 13.33
C GLN A 16 9.34 -44.05 14.54
N ALA A 17 9.22 -42.74 14.38
CA ALA A 17 9.04 -41.84 15.49
C ALA A 17 8.11 -40.70 15.07
N ASP A 18 6.93 -40.74 15.66
CA ASP A 18 6.05 -39.60 15.91
C ASP A 18 5.24 -39.04 14.75
N GLN A 19 4.15 -39.76 14.42
CA GLN A 19 2.96 -39.11 13.87
C GLN A 19 2.21 -38.38 15.01
N THR A 20 2.78 -37.36 15.57
CA THR A 20 1.98 -36.30 16.13
C THR A 20 1.44 -35.52 14.96
N VAL A 21 0.16 -35.68 14.69
CA VAL A 21 -0.63 -34.81 13.83
C VAL A 21 -0.51 -33.41 14.44
N SER A 22 0.47 -32.65 13.99
CA SER A 22 0.48 -31.21 14.17
C SER A 22 -0.76 -30.71 13.43
N SER A 23 -1.67 -30.10 14.16
CA SER A 23 -2.74 -29.28 13.59
C SER A 23 -2.13 -28.45 12.49
N PRO A 24 -2.82 -28.23 11.35
CA PRO A 24 -2.28 -27.34 10.33
C PRO A 24 -1.96 -26.03 11.02
N GLU A 25 -0.68 -25.66 11.05
CA GLU A 25 -0.26 -24.32 11.48
C GLU A 25 -1.11 -23.39 10.62
N CYS A 26 -1.98 -22.62 11.27
CA CYS A 26 -2.74 -21.59 10.64
C CYS A 26 -1.70 -20.63 10.10
N PHE A 27 -1.41 -20.67 8.81
CA PHE A 27 -0.63 -19.68 8.15
C PHE A 27 -1.39 -18.37 8.35
N SER A 28 -1.01 -17.57 9.35
CA SER A 28 -1.44 -16.19 9.43
C SER A 28 -0.65 -15.48 8.34
N GLY A 29 -1.33 -15.05 7.29
CA GLY A 29 -0.71 -14.42 6.12
C GLY A 29 0.03 -13.12 6.44
N GLY A 30 -0.12 -12.60 7.65
CA GLY A 30 0.51 -11.36 8.09
C GLY A 30 -0.23 -10.11 7.60
N GLU A 31 0.33 -8.96 7.93
CA GLU A 31 -0.21 -7.65 7.56
C GLU A 31 0.45 -7.13 6.29
N LEU A 32 -0.34 -6.45 5.44
CA LEU A 32 0.17 -5.72 4.29
C LEU A 32 -0.63 -4.43 4.05
N ALA A 33 -0.02 -3.44 3.40
CA ALA A 33 -0.63 -2.17 3.11
C ALA A 33 -0.94 -2.00 1.62
N LEU A 34 -2.23 -1.84 1.27
CA LEU A 34 -2.62 -1.33 -0.03
C LEU A 34 -2.57 0.20 0.00
N THR A 35 -1.87 0.78 -0.96
CA THR A 35 -1.72 2.22 -1.07
C THR A 35 -2.10 2.71 -2.45
N PHE A 36 -2.78 3.85 -2.51
CA PHE A 36 -3.35 4.40 -3.74
C PHE A 36 -2.88 5.83 -3.96
N ASP A 37 -2.29 6.08 -5.11
CA ASP A 37 -1.78 7.38 -5.54
C ASP A 37 -2.73 8.05 -6.55
N ASP A 38 -2.52 9.35 -6.80
CA ASP A 38 -3.19 10.20 -7.79
C ASP A 38 -4.64 10.60 -7.50
N GLY A 39 -5.27 10.05 -6.46
CA GLY A 39 -6.64 10.42 -6.09
C GLY A 39 -6.76 11.86 -5.54
N PRO A 40 -7.98 12.30 -5.23
CA PRO A 40 -9.25 11.58 -5.41
C PRO A 40 -9.80 11.66 -6.84
N HIS A 41 -10.26 10.54 -7.38
CA HIS A 41 -10.98 10.49 -8.63
C HIS A 41 -12.48 10.34 -8.38
N ARG A 42 -13.30 11.25 -8.92
CA ARG A 42 -14.74 11.38 -8.64
C ARG A 42 -15.54 10.06 -8.71
N VAL A 43 -15.20 9.17 -9.63
CA VAL A 43 -15.93 7.91 -9.86
C VAL A 43 -15.22 6.73 -9.20
N TYR A 44 -13.91 6.58 -9.46
CA TYR A 44 -13.19 5.36 -9.11
C TYR A 44 -12.80 5.33 -7.65
N THR A 45 -12.35 6.45 -7.07
CA THR A 45 -12.11 6.56 -5.62
C THR A 45 -13.38 6.25 -4.83
N LYS A 46 -14.54 6.76 -5.29
CA LYS A 46 -15.82 6.44 -4.62
C LYS A 46 -16.11 4.94 -4.61
N LYS A 47 -15.96 4.27 -5.76
CA LYS A 47 -16.18 2.82 -5.87
C LYS A 47 -15.22 2.03 -4.99
N LEU A 48 -13.96 2.46 -4.94
CA LEU A 48 -12.94 1.84 -4.09
C LEU A 48 -13.31 1.97 -2.61
N LEU A 49 -13.66 3.17 -2.15
CA LEU A 49 -14.07 3.41 -0.75
C LEU A 49 -15.29 2.56 -0.36
N ASP A 50 -16.29 2.48 -1.24
CA ASP A 50 -17.47 1.64 -0.99
C ASP A 50 -17.07 0.17 -0.84
N GLY A 51 -16.22 -0.36 -1.75
CA GLY A 51 -15.75 -1.74 -1.71
C GLY A 51 -14.84 -2.06 -0.53
N LEU A 52 -13.99 -1.13 -0.09
CA LEU A 52 -13.16 -1.26 1.11
C LEU A 52 -14.04 -1.31 2.36
N ARG A 53 -15.06 -0.44 2.45
CA ARG A 53 -16.00 -0.42 3.58
C ARG A 53 -16.80 -1.71 3.68
N GLU A 54 -17.28 -2.25 2.57
CA GLU A 54 -18.00 -3.53 2.53
C GLU A 54 -17.17 -4.69 3.08
N ARG A 55 -15.85 -4.62 2.93
CA ARG A 55 -14.88 -5.62 3.41
C ARG A 55 -14.30 -5.32 4.79
N GLY A 56 -14.61 -4.16 5.36
CA GLY A 56 -14.04 -3.71 6.63
C GLY A 56 -12.52 -3.48 6.58
N VAL A 57 -11.97 -3.16 5.40
CA VAL A 57 -10.55 -3.01 5.14
C VAL A 57 -10.15 -1.54 5.13
N LYS A 58 -9.03 -1.23 5.76
CA LYS A 58 -8.37 0.09 5.68
C LYS A 58 -7.27 0.09 4.62
N ALA A 59 -6.97 1.26 4.09
CA ALA A 59 -5.91 1.49 3.12
C ALA A 59 -5.28 2.88 3.32
N SER A 60 -4.27 3.22 2.53
CA SER A 60 -3.65 4.53 2.55
C SER A 60 -3.77 5.20 1.18
N PHE A 61 -4.13 6.48 1.19
CA PHE A 61 -4.34 7.29 -0.01
C PHE A 61 -3.37 8.46 -0.02
N PHE A 62 -2.61 8.62 -1.09
CA PHE A 62 -1.71 9.75 -1.30
C PHE A 62 -2.32 10.66 -2.37
N LEU A 63 -2.82 11.82 -1.93
CA LEU A 63 -3.67 12.68 -2.75
C LEU A 63 -2.88 13.73 -3.52
N VAL A 64 -3.24 13.93 -4.77
CA VAL A 64 -2.83 15.08 -5.58
C VAL A 64 -3.72 16.26 -5.21
N GLY A 65 -3.10 17.36 -4.78
CA GLY A 65 -3.81 18.50 -4.21
C GLY A 65 -4.84 19.13 -5.16
N GLU A 66 -4.50 19.28 -6.45
CA GLU A 66 -5.40 19.84 -7.46
C GLU A 66 -6.65 18.97 -7.73
N ASN A 67 -6.64 17.70 -7.32
CA ASN A 67 -7.79 16.81 -7.43
C ASN A 67 -8.76 16.90 -6.25
N ILE A 68 -8.41 17.59 -5.16
CA ILE A 68 -9.25 17.72 -3.97
C ILE A 68 -10.46 18.65 -4.20
N PRO A 69 -10.30 19.86 -4.83
CA PRO A 69 -11.43 20.74 -5.10
C PRO A 69 -12.53 20.04 -5.91
N GLY A 70 -13.76 20.05 -5.36
CA GLY A 70 -14.92 19.36 -5.94
C GLY A 70 -15.03 17.87 -5.59
N ASN A 71 -14.08 17.32 -4.83
CA ASN A 71 -14.05 15.96 -4.32
C ASN A 71 -13.90 15.90 -2.78
N GLU A 72 -14.13 17.00 -2.08
CA GLU A 72 -13.91 17.14 -0.64
C GLU A 72 -14.70 16.11 0.16
N GLU A 73 -15.89 15.72 -0.33
CA GLU A 73 -16.71 14.72 0.34
C GLU A 73 -16.07 13.33 0.31
N LEU A 74 -15.36 12.99 -0.77
CA LEU A 74 -14.59 11.74 -0.85
C LEU A 74 -13.43 11.73 0.16
N VAL A 75 -12.74 12.87 0.29
CA VAL A 75 -11.63 13.02 1.27
C VAL A 75 -12.16 12.95 2.71
N ARG A 76 -13.31 13.57 3.01
CA ARG A 76 -13.98 13.40 4.33
C ARG A 76 -14.37 11.94 4.57
N GLN A 77 -14.86 11.25 3.53
CA GLN A 77 -15.25 9.86 3.64
C GLN A 77 -14.04 8.96 3.91
N MET A 78 -12.89 9.19 3.24
CA MET A 78 -11.63 8.48 3.54
C MET A 78 -11.27 8.62 5.03
N ALA A 79 -11.28 9.84 5.56
CA ALA A 79 -10.96 10.11 6.95
C ALA A 79 -11.94 9.44 7.92
N LYS A 80 -13.25 9.50 7.61
CA LYS A 80 -14.31 8.90 8.42
C LYS A 80 -14.23 7.38 8.47
N ASP A 81 -13.85 6.74 7.37
CA ASP A 81 -13.70 5.29 7.28
C ASP A 81 -12.37 4.79 7.89
N GLY A 82 -11.54 5.72 8.39
CA GLY A 82 -10.28 5.39 9.07
C GLY A 82 -9.13 5.04 8.14
N HIS A 83 -9.21 5.48 6.88
CA HIS A 83 -8.07 5.37 5.96
C HIS A 83 -7.01 6.42 6.31
N LEU A 84 -5.74 6.09 6.05
CA LEU A 84 -4.66 7.07 6.12
C LEU A 84 -4.69 7.95 4.87
N ILE A 85 -4.53 9.25 5.07
CA ILE A 85 -4.45 10.24 3.98
C ILE A 85 -3.09 10.92 4.04
N GLY A 86 -2.33 10.80 2.97
CA GLY A 86 -1.02 11.42 2.79
C GLY A 86 -0.98 12.36 1.58
N VAL A 87 0.14 13.03 1.41
CA VAL A 87 0.41 14.00 0.35
C VAL A 87 1.03 13.31 -0.87
N HIS A 88 0.59 13.70 -2.08
CA HIS A 88 1.22 13.32 -3.36
C HIS A 88 1.52 14.55 -4.24
N CYS A 89 1.90 15.67 -3.63
CA CYS A 89 2.10 16.99 -4.23
C CYS A 89 0.83 17.66 -4.76
N MET A 90 0.96 18.95 -5.14
CA MET A 90 -0.17 19.72 -5.67
C MET A 90 -0.49 19.32 -7.11
N ALA A 91 0.52 19.19 -7.98
CA ALA A 91 0.37 18.97 -9.41
C ALA A 91 1.18 17.77 -9.96
N HIS A 92 1.45 16.76 -9.14
CA HIS A 92 2.18 15.54 -9.51
C HIS A 92 3.51 15.80 -10.25
N VAL A 93 4.34 16.68 -9.71
CA VAL A 93 5.63 17.08 -10.28
C VAL A 93 6.80 16.28 -9.69
N ASP A 94 7.91 16.19 -10.43
CA ASP A 94 9.16 15.60 -9.92
C ASP A 94 9.84 16.58 -8.95
N LEU A 95 9.67 16.31 -7.66
CA LEU A 95 10.12 17.19 -6.57
C LEU A 95 11.64 17.43 -6.53
N ALA A 96 12.43 16.43 -6.93
CA ALA A 96 13.89 16.54 -6.91
C ALA A 96 14.44 17.30 -8.12
N ARG A 97 13.60 17.62 -9.11
CA ARG A 97 13.98 18.35 -10.33
C ARG A 97 13.51 19.79 -10.37
N GLN A 98 12.83 20.25 -9.33
CA GLN A 98 12.42 21.65 -9.21
C GLN A 98 13.30 22.41 -8.21
N PRO A 99 13.22 23.76 -8.21
CA PRO A 99 13.74 24.56 -7.10
C PRO A 99 13.10 24.12 -5.78
N ILE A 100 13.91 23.96 -4.74
CA ILE A 100 13.48 23.41 -3.44
C ILE A 100 12.27 24.15 -2.85
N GLU A 101 12.25 25.48 -2.98
CA GLU A 101 11.13 26.29 -2.46
C GLU A 101 9.79 25.94 -3.12
N LYS A 102 9.81 25.65 -4.44
CA LYS A 102 8.62 25.19 -5.15
C LYS A 102 8.17 23.82 -4.69
N SER A 103 9.12 22.91 -4.48
CA SER A 103 8.80 21.55 -4.00
C SER A 103 8.20 21.59 -2.59
N VAL A 104 8.72 22.42 -1.72
CA VAL A 104 8.14 22.64 -0.38
C VAL A 104 6.74 23.25 -0.46
N GLU A 105 6.51 24.19 -1.39
CA GLU A 105 5.20 24.81 -1.63
C GLU A 105 4.17 23.76 -2.12
N GLU A 106 4.51 22.95 -3.11
CA GLU A 106 3.69 21.83 -3.63
C GLU A 106 3.21 20.89 -2.50
N ILE A 107 4.11 20.55 -1.60
CA ILE A 107 3.83 19.67 -0.46
C ILE A 107 2.91 20.39 0.54
N ARG A 108 3.26 21.63 0.90
CA ARG A 108 2.53 22.41 1.90
C ARG A 108 1.11 22.71 1.46
N GLU A 109 0.89 23.14 0.22
CA GLU A 109 -0.44 23.47 -0.28
C GLU A 109 -1.37 22.24 -0.29
N THR A 110 -0.84 21.07 -0.68
CA THR A 110 -1.61 19.83 -0.61
C THR A 110 -1.96 19.47 0.82
N ALA A 111 -1.01 19.61 1.75
CA ALA A 111 -1.25 19.36 3.17
C ALA A 111 -2.30 20.31 3.75
N ASP A 112 -2.27 21.58 3.36
CA ASP A 112 -3.24 22.61 3.79
C ASP A 112 -4.66 22.27 3.27
N TRP A 113 -4.78 21.75 2.04
CA TRP A 113 -6.06 21.26 1.51
C TRP A 113 -6.58 20.05 2.29
N ILE A 114 -5.74 19.05 2.55
CA ILE A 114 -6.13 17.86 3.32
C ILE A 114 -6.58 18.27 4.72
N GLU A 115 -5.82 19.10 5.41
CA GLU A 115 -6.14 19.59 6.75
C GLU A 115 -7.44 20.39 6.78
N ALA A 116 -7.66 21.28 5.81
CA ALA A 116 -8.90 22.07 5.71
C ALA A 116 -10.15 21.19 5.54
N VAL A 117 -10.03 20.05 4.86
CA VAL A 117 -11.15 19.14 4.59
C VAL A 117 -11.37 18.14 5.73
N THR A 118 -10.29 17.63 6.34
CA THR A 118 -10.33 16.52 7.31
C THR A 118 -10.20 16.97 8.76
N GLY A 119 -9.68 18.17 9.00
CA GLY A 119 -9.31 18.68 10.33
C GLY A 119 -8.01 18.07 10.88
N LYS A 120 -7.33 17.20 10.12
CA LYS A 120 -6.05 16.59 10.52
C LYS A 120 -4.99 16.87 9.45
N ARG A 121 -3.83 17.38 9.89
CA ARG A 121 -2.68 17.57 9.00
C ARG A 121 -2.05 16.21 8.68
N PRO A 122 -1.73 15.92 7.39
CA PRO A 122 -1.08 14.67 7.02
C PRO A 122 0.38 14.62 7.52
N GLU A 123 0.82 13.44 7.92
CA GLU A 123 2.16 13.18 8.45
C GLU A 123 3.03 12.42 7.44
N TYR A 124 2.43 11.89 6.37
CA TYR A 124 3.09 11.06 5.36
C TYR A 124 2.99 11.68 3.98
N ILE A 125 4.05 11.49 3.19
CA ILE A 125 4.13 11.90 1.80
C ILE A 125 4.60 10.73 0.95
N ARG A 126 3.98 10.51 -0.20
CA ARG A 126 4.60 9.74 -1.27
C ARG A 126 5.05 10.70 -2.36
N PRO A 127 6.36 10.85 -2.58
CA PRO A 127 6.85 11.72 -3.63
C PRO A 127 6.52 11.10 -5.00
N PRO A 128 6.00 11.89 -5.96
CA PRO A 128 5.83 11.44 -7.33
C PRO A 128 7.12 10.84 -7.89
N TYR A 129 6.97 9.73 -8.65
CA TYR A 129 8.10 8.99 -9.23
C TYR A 129 9.09 8.40 -8.22
N GLY A 130 8.79 8.43 -6.91
CA GLY A 130 9.74 8.09 -5.85
C GLY A 130 10.90 9.09 -5.72
N SER A 131 10.77 10.28 -6.29
CA SER A 131 11.83 11.29 -6.37
C SER A 131 11.90 12.12 -5.08
N TRP A 132 12.87 11.81 -4.23
CA TRP A 132 13.08 12.47 -2.94
C TRP A 132 14.54 12.83 -2.74
N SER A 133 14.84 13.95 -2.09
CA SER A 133 16.20 14.40 -1.81
C SER A 133 16.43 14.62 -0.31
N THR A 134 17.69 14.57 0.11
CA THR A 134 18.10 14.89 1.47
C THR A 134 17.69 16.31 1.84
N GLU A 135 17.82 17.25 0.91
CA GLU A 135 17.42 18.64 1.11
C GLU A 135 15.92 18.79 1.38
N LEU A 136 15.07 18.03 0.67
CA LEU A 136 13.63 17.98 0.96
C LEU A 136 13.36 17.40 2.34
N GLN A 137 14.07 16.33 2.71
CA GLN A 137 13.93 15.71 4.03
C GLN A 137 14.25 16.67 5.18
N GLU A 138 15.20 17.59 5.00
CA GLU A 138 15.56 18.60 6.00
C GLU A 138 14.54 19.75 6.09
N ARG A 139 13.78 19.98 5.01
CA ARG A 139 12.83 21.11 4.90
C ARG A 139 11.39 20.74 5.19
N VAL A 140 11.05 19.45 5.14
CA VAL A 140 9.69 18.94 5.29
C VAL A 140 9.62 17.96 6.44
N SER A 141 8.69 18.18 7.35
CA SER A 141 8.50 17.34 8.55
C SER A 141 7.67 16.08 8.30
N MET A 142 7.39 15.73 7.04
CA MET A 142 6.64 14.54 6.68
C MET A 142 7.54 13.34 6.44
N THR A 143 7.05 12.15 6.76
CA THR A 143 7.73 10.87 6.49
C THR A 143 7.49 10.45 5.04
N PRO A 144 8.54 10.33 4.20
CA PRO A 144 8.39 9.82 2.85
C PRO A 144 8.09 8.32 2.87
N VAL A 145 7.11 7.90 2.09
CA VAL A 145 6.68 6.51 1.95
C VAL A 145 6.94 6.02 0.53
N PHE A 146 7.62 4.89 0.41
CA PHE A 146 7.86 4.21 -0.86
C PHE A 146 7.02 2.93 -0.93
N TRP A 147 7.39 1.99 -1.80
CA TRP A 147 6.66 0.74 -2.02
C TRP A 147 7.62 -0.42 -2.28
N ASP A 148 7.14 -1.62 -2.00
CA ASP A 148 7.85 -2.87 -2.29
C ASP A 148 7.37 -3.48 -3.62
N VAL A 149 6.07 -3.32 -3.92
CA VAL A 149 5.44 -3.86 -5.11
C VAL A 149 4.82 -2.75 -5.94
N ASP A 150 5.40 -2.45 -7.10
CA ASP A 150 4.78 -1.61 -8.13
C ASP A 150 3.92 -2.49 -9.04
N THR A 151 2.62 -2.29 -8.99
CA THR A 151 1.67 -3.10 -9.78
C THR A 151 1.65 -2.78 -11.25
N LEU A 152 2.18 -1.62 -11.66
CA LEU A 152 2.08 -1.08 -13.01
C LEU A 152 0.63 -1.09 -13.54
N ASP A 153 -0.34 -0.87 -12.66
CA ASP A 153 -1.78 -0.90 -12.96
C ASP A 153 -2.18 0.18 -13.96
N TRP A 154 -1.61 1.39 -13.80
CA TRP A 154 -1.76 2.52 -14.71
C TRP A 154 -1.34 2.19 -16.16
N LYS A 155 -0.40 1.26 -16.34
CA LYS A 155 0.14 0.85 -17.63
C LYS A 155 -0.56 -0.38 -18.19
N SER A 156 -0.74 -1.41 -17.36
CA SER A 156 -1.27 -2.70 -17.81
C SER A 156 -2.77 -2.67 -18.07
N ARG A 157 -3.53 -1.90 -17.27
CA ARG A 157 -4.99 -1.82 -17.33
C ARG A 157 -5.66 -3.21 -17.39
N ASN A 158 -5.09 -4.20 -16.72
CA ASN A 158 -5.55 -5.58 -16.75
C ASN A 158 -5.68 -6.12 -15.33
N THR A 159 -6.91 -6.24 -14.84
CA THR A 159 -7.26 -6.67 -13.49
C THR A 159 -6.57 -7.99 -13.11
N ALA A 160 -6.73 -9.04 -13.89
CA ALA A 160 -6.17 -10.36 -13.58
C ALA A 160 -4.63 -10.36 -13.50
N ARG A 161 -3.97 -9.56 -14.35
CA ARG A 161 -2.50 -9.40 -14.30
C ARG A 161 -2.06 -8.68 -13.03
N ILE A 162 -2.78 -7.64 -12.63
CA ILE A 162 -2.50 -6.87 -11.42
C ILE A 162 -2.66 -7.76 -10.19
N VAL A 163 -3.81 -8.45 -10.04
CA VAL A 163 -4.08 -9.39 -8.94
C VAL A 163 -2.99 -10.45 -8.85
N LYS A 164 -2.68 -11.11 -9.96
CA LYS A 164 -1.63 -12.15 -10.01
C LYS A 164 -0.28 -11.59 -9.58
N HIS A 165 0.05 -10.35 -9.97
CA HIS A 165 1.32 -9.72 -9.61
C HIS A 165 1.39 -9.44 -8.11
N ILE A 166 0.32 -8.90 -7.51
CA ILE A 166 0.27 -8.63 -6.08
C ILE A 166 0.35 -9.94 -5.29
N CYS A 167 -0.54 -10.92 -5.56
CA CYS A 167 -0.57 -12.18 -4.82
C CYS A 167 0.75 -12.95 -4.89
N LYS A 168 1.46 -12.89 -6.03
CA LYS A 168 2.77 -13.53 -6.17
C LYS A 168 3.86 -12.90 -5.29
N ASN A 169 3.75 -11.61 -5.00
CA ASN A 169 4.77 -10.83 -4.29
C ASN A 169 4.32 -10.42 -2.87
N ALA A 170 3.12 -10.83 -2.46
CA ALA A 170 2.61 -10.56 -1.12
C ALA A 170 3.47 -11.23 -0.07
N ALA A 171 3.87 -10.48 0.93
CA ALA A 171 4.60 -10.91 2.11
C ALA A 171 4.17 -10.03 3.30
N VAL A 172 4.59 -10.41 4.50
CA VAL A 172 4.34 -9.61 5.70
C VAL A 172 4.96 -8.22 5.52
N HIS A 173 4.24 -7.17 5.88
CA HIS A 173 4.62 -5.75 5.81
C HIS A 173 4.86 -5.23 4.38
N THR A 174 4.39 -5.95 3.34
CA THR A 174 4.49 -5.46 1.95
C THR A 174 3.65 -4.22 1.73
N VAL A 175 4.26 -3.18 1.20
CA VAL A 175 3.60 -1.96 0.73
C VAL A 175 3.36 -2.05 -0.77
N VAL A 176 2.09 -2.06 -1.17
CA VAL A 176 1.67 -2.20 -2.57
C VAL A 176 1.27 -0.85 -3.14
N LEU A 177 1.90 -0.44 -4.22
CA LEU A 177 1.53 0.76 -4.99
C LEU A 177 0.48 0.43 -6.04
N MET A 178 -0.63 1.16 -5.96
CA MET A 178 -1.73 1.18 -6.93
C MET A 178 -2.18 2.62 -7.20
N HIS A 179 -3.11 2.79 -8.14
CA HIS A 179 -3.72 4.09 -8.44
C HIS A 179 -5.24 3.95 -8.50
N ASP A 180 -5.97 4.86 -7.87
CA ASP A 180 -7.44 4.81 -7.82
C ASP A 180 -8.13 5.59 -8.96
N ALA A 181 -7.40 5.78 -10.05
CA ALA A 181 -7.85 6.51 -11.24
C ALA A 181 -8.47 5.63 -12.35
N TYR A 182 -8.57 4.30 -12.15
CA TYR A 182 -9.01 3.36 -13.18
C TYR A 182 -9.92 2.25 -12.63
N GLN A 183 -10.95 1.87 -13.39
CA GLN A 183 -11.84 0.78 -13.01
C GLN A 183 -11.06 -0.54 -12.79
N THR A 184 -10.11 -0.83 -13.69
CA THR A 184 -9.30 -2.06 -13.60
C THR A 184 -8.44 -2.13 -12.33
N SER A 185 -7.98 -1.00 -11.83
CA SER A 185 -7.23 -0.92 -10.57
C SER A 185 -8.15 -1.13 -9.36
N VAL A 186 -9.34 -0.53 -9.38
CA VAL A 186 -10.36 -0.74 -8.33
C VAL A 186 -10.76 -2.20 -8.26
N ASP A 187 -11.11 -2.81 -9.40
CA ASP A 187 -11.49 -4.22 -9.47
C ASP A 187 -10.35 -5.12 -8.97
N ALA A 188 -9.11 -4.81 -9.36
CA ALA A 188 -7.94 -5.56 -8.92
C ALA A 188 -7.68 -5.42 -7.42
N ALA A 189 -7.85 -4.25 -6.84
CA ALA A 189 -7.70 -4.03 -5.41
C ALA A 189 -8.70 -4.87 -4.61
N LEU A 190 -9.97 -4.84 -4.99
CA LEU A 190 -11.04 -5.58 -4.30
C LEU A 190 -10.88 -7.09 -4.46
N GLU A 191 -10.53 -7.59 -5.66
CA GLU A 191 -10.25 -9.01 -5.89
C GLU A 191 -8.99 -9.48 -5.12
N THR A 192 -7.95 -8.64 -5.04
CA THR A 192 -6.75 -8.91 -4.24
C THR A 192 -7.09 -9.04 -2.76
N ILE A 193 -7.92 -8.14 -2.23
CA ILE A 193 -8.37 -8.19 -0.83
C ILE A 193 -9.10 -9.50 -0.56
N ASP A 194 -10.06 -9.88 -1.41
CA ASP A 194 -10.82 -11.10 -1.24
C ASP A 194 -9.91 -12.34 -1.28
N THR A 195 -8.96 -12.37 -2.22
CA THR A 195 -8.01 -13.47 -2.39
C THR A 195 -7.07 -13.62 -1.19
N LEU A 196 -6.38 -12.55 -0.83
CA LEU A 196 -5.36 -12.60 0.24
C LEU A 196 -6.00 -12.72 1.63
N THR A 197 -7.19 -12.19 1.85
CA THR A 197 -7.94 -12.42 3.11
C THR A 197 -8.27 -13.92 3.27
N ALA A 198 -8.64 -14.60 2.19
CA ALA A 198 -8.86 -16.05 2.22
C ALA A 198 -7.56 -16.84 2.50
N GLU A 199 -6.39 -16.27 2.21
CA GLU A 199 -5.07 -16.81 2.52
C GLU A 199 -4.56 -16.40 3.91
N GLY A 200 -5.38 -15.68 4.70
CA GLY A 200 -5.07 -15.27 6.08
C GLY A 200 -4.35 -13.94 6.24
N TYR A 201 -4.20 -13.16 5.16
CA TYR A 201 -3.65 -11.80 5.26
C TYR A 201 -4.66 -10.81 5.83
N THR A 202 -4.15 -9.79 6.52
CA THR A 202 -4.90 -8.61 6.97
C THR A 202 -4.37 -7.35 6.27
N PHE A 203 -5.27 -6.38 6.06
CA PHE A 203 -4.93 -5.13 5.39
C PHE A 203 -4.95 -3.99 6.40
N VAL A 204 -3.84 -3.28 6.48
CA VAL A 204 -3.58 -2.21 7.44
C VAL A 204 -3.21 -0.91 6.72
N THR A 205 -3.24 0.21 7.41
CA THR A 205 -2.69 1.47 6.90
C THR A 205 -1.16 1.40 6.87
N ILE A 206 -0.52 2.31 6.12
CA ILE A 206 0.94 2.39 6.10
C ILE A 206 1.52 2.70 7.47
N GLU A 207 0.84 3.48 8.29
CA GLU A 207 1.25 3.78 9.65
C GLU A 207 1.32 2.51 10.50
N GLU A 208 0.28 1.67 10.46
CA GLU A 208 0.22 0.40 11.15
C GLU A 208 1.28 -0.58 10.60
N CYS A 209 1.52 -0.58 9.29
CA CYS A 209 2.49 -1.44 8.62
C CYS A 209 3.97 -1.12 8.96
N LEU A 210 4.29 0.13 9.34
CA LEU A 210 5.66 0.59 9.62
C LEU A 210 6.02 0.57 11.11
N ILE A 211 5.08 0.26 12.02
CA ILE A 211 5.28 0.37 13.48
C ILE A 211 5.99 -0.85 14.09
N ASP A 212 6.26 -1.93 13.36
CA ASP A 212 6.93 -3.13 13.86
C ASP A 212 8.47 -3.10 13.75
#